data_cfae65fe834fd1d889713d47f33e58bd
#
_entry.id   cfae65fe834fd1d889713d47f33e58bd
#
_cell.length_a   1.000
_cell.length_b   1.000
_cell.length_c   1.000
_cell.angle_alpha   90.00
_cell.angle_beta   90.00
_cell.angle_gamma   90.00
#
_symmetry.space_group_name_H-M   'P 1'
#
loop_
_entity.id
_entity.type
_entity.pdbx_description
1 polymer ?
#
loop_
_entity_poly.entity_id
_entity_poly.type
_entity_poly.pdbx_seq_one_letter_code
_entity_poly.pdbx_strand_id
1 'polypeptide(L)'
;MTETNRTRVDEFTEPKKYTDKLTGLIFSIYIVSLPILWNICHSLLLGKELLIVCTLLFCSILYAGTAISKSTGFSKQKFINISYADISIVLFSFILVFNSIKNGRLIFIPVEEWCAILAVYLLMRNIRCADIIPETLILSGTMQSAIVLFQKTGYMKSNNEWFEITGSFGNPGPLGGFLAICIVICLCRIYETRKQ
;
A
#
# COMPACT_ATOMS: atom_id res chain seq x y z
N MET A 1 3.97 25.51 37.66
CA MET A 1 4.58 24.49 36.77
C MET A 1 4.77 25.13 35.43
N THR A 2 6.00 25.49 35.13
CA THR A 2 6.42 26.60 34.30
C THR A 2 6.40 26.30 32.81
N GLU A 3 6.11 27.34 32.00
CA GLU A 3 6.09 27.37 30.51
C GLU A 3 7.32 26.69 29.85
N THR A 4 8.44 26.69 30.53
CA THR A 4 9.71 26.05 30.08
C THR A 4 9.63 24.52 29.88
N ASN A 5 8.67 23.84 30.51
CA ASN A 5 8.49 22.41 30.31
C ASN A 5 7.62 22.06 29.08
N ARG A 6 6.77 23.00 28.63
CA ARG A 6 5.94 22.80 27.42
C ARG A 6 6.79 22.89 26.15
N THR A 7 7.63 23.91 26.05
CA THR A 7 8.51 24.11 24.87
C THR A 7 9.50 22.97 24.68
N ARG A 8 9.99 22.35 25.75
CA ARG A 8 10.94 21.23 25.67
C ARG A 8 10.31 19.91 25.18
N VAL A 9 9.03 19.71 25.44
CA VAL A 9 8.32 18.50 24.98
C VAL A 9 7.96 18.61 23.49
N ASP A 10 7.65 19.82 23.02
CA ASP A 10 7.29 20.07 21.63
C ASP A 10 8.50 19.96 20.69
N GLU A 11 9.70 20.38 21.16
CA GLU A 11 10.94 20.31 20.37
C GLU A 11 11.44 18.89 20.12
N PHE A 12 11.14 17.93 21.03
CA PHE A 12 11.48 16.50 20.86
C PHE A 12 10.48 15.70 20.00
N THR A 13 9.28 16.25 19.76
CA THR A 13 8.26 15.56 18.95
C THR A 13 8.33 15.92 17.45
N GLU A 14 8.95 17.02 17.10
CA GLU A 14 9.07 17.50 15.72
C GLU A 14 9.80 16.53 14.76
N PRO A 15 10.99 16.01 15.05
CA PRO A 15 11.73 15.16 14.10
C PRO A 15 10.98 13.85 13.79
N LYS A 16 10.22 13.34 14.74
CA LYS A 16 9.42 12.11 14.56
C LYS A 16 8.24 12.31 13.62
N LYS A 17 7.64 13.48 13.65
CA LYS A 17 6.52 13.87 12.77
C LYS A 17 6.99 14.03 11.31
N TYR A 18 8.21 14.53 11.11
CA TYR A 18 8.81 14.68 9.78
C TYR A 18 9.17 13.33 9.15
N THR A 19 9.77 12.41 9.91
CA THR A 19 10.12 11.07 9.40
C THR A 19 8.89 10.26 9.02
N ASP A 20 7.83 10.29 9.83
CA ASP A 20 6.58 9.58 9.51
C ASP A 20 5.92 10.18 8.25
N LYS A 21 5.92 11.51 8.09
CA LYS A 21 5.40 12.18 6.89
C LYS A 21 6.22 11.87 5.64
N LEU A 22 7.54 11.92 5.74
CA LEU A 22 8.44 11.61 4.62
C LEU A 22 8.26 10.16 4.17
N THR A 23 8.20 9.22 5.13
CA THR A 23 7.96 7.81 4.83
C THR A 23 6.59 7.61 4.18
N GLY A 24 5.55 8.28 4.67
CA GLY A 24 4.23 8.26 4.07
C GLY A 24 4.23 8.79 2.63
N LEU A 25 4.94 9.89 2.37
CA LEU A 25 5.07 10.46 1.03
C LEU A 25 5.79 9.51 0.06
N ILE A 26 6.93 8.95 0.48
CA ILE A 26 7.70 8.00 -0.33
C ILE A 26 6.85 6.76 -0.64
N PHE A 27 6.13 6.24 0.35
CA PHE A 27 5.23 5.12 0.16
C PHE A 27 4.05 5.45 -0.77
N SER A 28 3.52 6.67 -0.70
CA SER A 28 2.48 7.17 -1.61
C SER A 28 2.94 7.21 -3.05
N ILE A 29 4.13 7.74 -3.30
CA ILE A 29 4.73 7.75 -4.64
C ILE A 29 4.89 6.33 -5.17
N TYR A 30 5.31 5.40 -4.32
CA TYR A 30 5.42 3.99 -4.68
C TYR A 30 4.07 3.39 -5.07
N ILE A 31 3.01 3.58 -4.27
CA ILE A 31 1.65 3.07 -4.58
C ILE A 31 1.14 3.61 -5.92
N VAL A 32 1.33 4.91 -6.18
CA VAL A 32 0.92 5.52 -7.46
C VAL A 32 1.68 4.95 -8.64
N SER A 33 2.98 4.68 -8.46
CA SER A 33 3.84 4.13 -9.52
C SER A 33 3.62 2.63 -9.76
N LEU A 34 3.08 1.89 -8.80
CA LEU A 34 2.94 0.43 -8.85
C LEU A 34 2.23 -0.08 -10.11
N PRO A 35 1.06 0.46 -10.53
CA PRO A 35 0.39 0.01 -11.74
C PRO A 35 1.21 0.29 -13.01
N ILE A 36 1.97 1.39 -13.03
CA ILE A 36 2.83 1.75 -14.17
C ILE A 36 4.03 0.80 -14.22
N LEU A 37 4.66 0.55 -13.06
CA LEU A 37 5.77 -0.40 -12.94
C LEU A 37 5.35 -1.81 -13.33
N TRP A 38 4.16 -2.24 -12.93
CA TRP A 38 3.60 -3.52 -13.33
C TRP A 38 3.56 -3.66 -14.85
N ASN A 39 3.08 -2.64 -15.55
CA ASN A 39 3.02 -2.62 -16.98
C ASN A 39 4.40 -2.67 -17.65
N ILE A 40 5.36 -1.91 -17.14
CA ILE A 40 6.75 -1.90 -17.63
C ILE A 40 7.39 -3.27 -17.41
N CYS A 41 7.26 -3.85 -16.23
CA CYS A 41 7.82 -5.16 -15.92
C CYS A 41 7.22 -6.25 -16.83
N HIS A 42 5.94 -6.19 -17.10
CA HIS A 42 5.27 -7.13 -18.00
C HIS A 42 5.76 -6.97 -19.44
N SER A 43 5.93 -5.75 -19.93
CA SER A 43 6.41 -5.47 -21.30
C SER A 43 7.88 -5.86 -21.51
N LEU A 44 8.69 -5.82 -20.46
CA LEU A 44 10.11 -6.19 -20.50
C LEU A 44 10.38 -7.68 -20.25
N LEU A 45 9.32 -8.53 -20.15
CA LEU A 45 9.43 -9.93 -19.77
C LEU A 45 10.14 -10.16 -18.41
N LEU A 46 10.36 -9.10 -17.68
CA LEU A 46 10.83 -9.15 -16.30
C LEU A 46 9.62 -9.57 -15.46
N GLY A 47 9.52 -10.83 -15.13
CA GLY A 47 8.35 -11.44 -14.52
C GLY A 47 7.83 -10.68 -13.29
N LYS A 48 6.58 -10.94 -12.93
CA LYS A 48 5.92 -10.41 -11.70
C LYS A 48 6.77 -10.61 -10.44
N GLU A 49 7.64 -11.61 -10.44
CA GLU A 49 8.57 -11.95 -9.37
C GLU A 49 9.54 -10.81 -9.04
N LEU A 50 10.07 -10.12 -10.04
CA LEU A 50 10.93 -8.96 -9.81
C LEU A 50 10.19 -7.83 -9.10
N LEU A 51 8.94 -7.56 -9.50
CA LEU A 51 8.14 -6.52 -8.85
C LEU A 51 7.85 -6.87 -7.38
N ILE A 52 7.56 -8.13 -7.10
CA ILE A 52 7.33 -8.63 -5.73
C ILE A 52 8.60 -8.46 -4.90
N VAL A 53 9.76 -8.86 -5.41
CA VAL A 53 11.05 -8.69 -4.72
C VAL A 53 11.35 -7.21 -4.48
N CYS A 54 11.16 -6.36 -5.47
CA CYS A 54 11.32 -4.90 -5.31
C CYS A 54 10.37 -4.34 -4.24
N THR A 55 9.13 -4.81 -4.19
CA THR A 55 8.15 -4.40 -3.17
C THR A 55 8.61 -4.81 -1.77
N LEU A 56 9.06 -6.05 -1.62
CA LEU A 56 9.59 -6.57 -0.35
C LEU A 56 10.79 -5.77 0.14
N LEU A 57 11.77 -5.53 -0.74
CA LEU A 57 12.96 -4.75 -0.41
C LEU A 57 12.60 -3.31 -0.04
N PHE A 58 11.76 -2.66 -0.82
CA PHE A 58 11.31 -1.30 -0.58
C PHE A 58 10.59 -1.17 0.77
N CYS A 59 9.61 -2.02 1.04
CA CYS A 59 8.89 -2.04 2.32
C CYS A 59 9.81 -2.34 3.51
N SER A 60 10.77 -3.26 3.34
CA SER A 60 11.72 -3.61 4.38
C SER A 60 12.66 -2.45 4.73
N ILE A 61 13.16 -1.73 3.72
CA ILE A 61 14.01 -0.55 3.91
C ILE A 61 13.24 0.56 4.62
N LEU A 62 12.02 0.86 4.20
CA LEU A 62 11.18 1.86 4.85
C LEU A 62 10.83 1.47 6.28
N TYR A 63 10.53 0.19 6.53
CA TYR A 63 10.26 -0.32 7.87
C TYR A 63 11.48 -0.18 8.78
N ALA A 64 12.66 -0.58 8.31
CA ALA A 64 13.91 -0.43 9.05
C ALA A 64 14.20 1.05 9.37
N GLY A 65 14.03 1.95 8.40
CA GLY A 65 14.19 3.38 8.60
C GLY A 65 13.28 3.95 9.69
N THR A 66 11.99 3.56 9.69
CA THR A 66 11.04 3.96 10.73
C THR A 66 11.35 3.34 12.09
N ALA A 67 11.83 2.10 12.13
CA ALA A 67 12.22 1.41 13.35
C ALA A 67 13.44 2.07 14.01
N ILE A 68 14.47 2.42 13.22
CA ILE A 68 15.66 3.13 13.68
C ILE A 68 15.27 4.51 14.23
N SER A 69 14.46 5.27 13.50
CA SER A 69 13.96 6.58 13.96
C SER A 69 13.17 6.49 15.27
N LYS A 70 12.48 5.37 15.53
CA LYS A 70 11.75 5.14 16.79
C LYS A 70 12.65 4.68 17.93
N SER A 71 13.75 3.98 17.64
CA SER A 71 14.67 3.46 18.67
C SER A 71 15.51 4.55 19.34
N THR A 72 15.77 5.64 18.64
CA THR A 72 16.52 6.80 19.17
C THR A 72 15.71 7.63 20.18
N GLY A 73 14.40 7.43 20.27
CA GLY A 73 13.56 8.04 21.29
C GLY A 73 13.17 7.00 22.34
N PHE A 74 13.64 7.16 23.58
CA PHE A 74 13.25 6.36 24.76
C PHE A 74 11.72 6.42 24.95
N SER A 75 10.97 5.69 24.15
CA SER A 75 9.51 5.61 24.27
C SER A 75 9.16 4.32 24.97
N LYS A 76 8.55 4.44 26.16
CA LYS A 76 7.93 3.33 26.90
C LYS A 76 7.21 2.41 25.90
N GLN A 77 7.53 1.12 25.96
CA GLN A 77 6.86 0.06 25.19
C GLN A 77 5.36 0.26 25.24
N LYS A 78 4.81 0.71 24.12
CA LYS A 78 3.35 0.80 23.98
C LYS A 78 2.86 -0.61 23.77
N PHE A 79 2.00 -1.11 24.66
CA PHE A 79 1.29 -2.37 24.48
C PHE A 79 0.82 -2.49 23.04
N ILE A 80 1.05 -3.64 22.44
CA ILE A 80 0.61 -3.95 21.08
C ILE A 80 -0.92 -3.95 21.10
N ASN A 81 -1.53 -2.88 20.62
CA ASN A 81 -2.97 -2.85 20.41
C ASN A 81 -3.28 -3.76 19.21
N ILE A 82 -3.80 -4.96 19.48
CA ILE A 82 -4.26 -5.89 18.46
C ILE A 82 -5.54 -5.32 17.86
N SER A 83 -5.52 -5.06 16.57
CA SER A 83 -6.70 -4.61 15.82
C SER A 83 -7.44 -5.81 15.20
N TYR A 84 -8.69 -5.62 14.82
CA TYR A 84 -9.45 -6.62 14.05
C TYR A 84 -8.75 -7.00 12.74
N ALA A 85 -8.04 -6.07 12.12
CA ALA A 85 -7.25 -6.32 10.92
C ALA A 85 -6.09 -7.30 11.19
N ASP A 86 -5.43 -7.21 12.35
CA ASP A 86 -4.37 -8.16 12.75
C ASP A 86 -4.93 -9.57 12.86
N ILE A 87 -6.08 -9.70 13.51
CA ILE A 87 -6.76 -11.00 13.68
C ILE A 87 -7.14 -11.57 12.33
N SER A 88 -7.72 -10.74 11.46
CA SER A 88 -8.13 -11.15 10.10
C SER A 88 -6.95 -11.64 9.27
N ILE A 89 -5.81 -10.97 9.31
CA ILE A 89 -4.60 -11.36 8.57
C ILE A 89 -4.03 -12.67 9.11
N VAL A 90 -3.99 -12.83 10.44
CA VAL A 90 -3.52 -14.08 11.06
C VAL A 90 -4.43 -15.25 10.68
N LEU A 91 -5.76 -15.06 10.76
CA LEU A 91 -6.73 -16.08 10.37
C LEU A 91 -6.60 -16.44 8.88
N PHE A 92 -6.47 -15.45 8.01
CA PHE A 92 -6.31 -15.69 6.59
C PHE A 92 -5.00 -16.41 6.28
N SER A 93 -3.88 -16.03 6.92
CA SER A 93 -2.60 -16.74 6.81
C SER A 93 -2.73 -18.20 7.25
N PHE A 94 -3.44 -18.44 8.35
CA PHE A 94 -3.67 -19.79 8.85
C PHE A 94 -4.49 -20.64 7.85
N ILE A 95 -5.56 -20.08 7.28
CA ILE A 95 -6.38 -20.75 6.27
C ILE A 95 -5.55 -21.09 5.02
N LEU A 96 -4.68 -20.16 4.57
CA LEU A 96 -3.79 -20.40 3.44
C LEU A 96 -2.83 -21.57 3.71
N VAL A 97 -2.16 -21.55 4.86
CA VAL A 97 -1.20 -22.61 5.26
C VAL A 97 -1.93 -23.95 5.41
N PHE A 98 -3.09 -23.97 6.08
CA PHE A 98 -3.87 -25.18 6.27
C PHE A 98 -4.34 -25.80 4.95
N ASN A 99 -4.85 -24.96 4.05
CA ASN A 99 -5.29 -25.40 2.73
C ASN A 99 -4.13 -25.93 1.89
N SER A 100 -2.93 -25.33 2.08
CA SER A 100 -1.69 -25.79 1.49
C SER A 100 -1.32 -27.20 1.89
N ILE A 101 -1.31 -27.45 3.17
CA ILE A 101 -0.96 -28.74 3.74
C ILE A 101 -1.97 -29.81 3.27
N LYS A 102 -3.27 -29.48 3.30
CA LYS A 102 -4.34 -30.43 2.95
C LYS A 102 -4.31 -30.87 1.49
N ASN A 103 -4.00 -29.97 0.56
CA ASN A 103 -4.09 -30.22 -0.88
C ASN A 103 -2.76 -30.63 -1.51
N GLY A 104 -1.68 -30.71 -0.74
CA GLY A 104 -0.35 -31.09 -1.23
C GLY A 104 0.19 -30.17 -2.34
N ARG A 105 -0.45 -29.03 -2.56
CA ARG A 105 -0.07 -27.99 -3.52
C ARG A 105 0.08 -26.68 -2.78
N LEU A 106 1.22 -26.04 -2.95
CA LEU A 106 1.46 -24.63 -2.61
C LEU A 106 0.73 -23.76 -3.66
N ILE A 107 -0.31 -23.41 -3.60
CA ILE A 107 -1.57 -22.87 -3.48
C ILE A 107 -1.93 -21.57 -4.23
N PHE A 108 -3.10 -21.06 -4.12
CA PHE A 108 -3.74 -19.98 -4.84
C PHE A 108 -2.95 -18.65 -4.87
N ILE A 109 -2.09 -18.39 -3.90
CA ILE A 109 -1.19 -17.23 -3.87
C ILE A 109 0.22 -17.76 -3.62
N PRO A 110 1.19 -17.46 -4.49
CA PRO A 110 2.59 -17.75 -4.23
C PRO A 110 3.06 -17.15 -2.91
N VAL A 111 3.94 -17.85 -2.21
CA VAL A 111 4.42 -17.42 -0.89
C VAL A 111 5.03 -16.02 -0.95
N GLU A 112 5.69 -15.70 -2.05
CA GLU A 112 6.31 -14.39 -2.29
C GLU A 112 5.27 -13.27 -2.31
N GLU A 113 4.14 -13.47 -2.98
CA GLU A 113 3.05 -12.49 -3.05
C GLU A 113 2.47 -12.24 -1.66
N TRP A 114 2.28 -13.31 -0.88
CA TRP A 114 1.81 -13.20 0.48
C TRP A 114 2.79 -12.46 1.39
N CYS A 115 4.08 -12.76 1.28
CA CYS A 115 5.11 -12.01 2.01
C CYS A 115 5.12 -10.52 1.65
N ALA A 116 4.91 -10.18 0.38
CA ALA A 116 4.80 -8.78 -0.05
C ALA A 116 3.58 -8.08 0.57
N ILE A 117 2.42 -8.75 0.61
CA ILE A 117 1.22 -8.23 1.26
C ILE A 117 1.46 -8.00 2.75
N LEU A 118 2.08 -8.96 3.44
CA LEU A 118 2.43 -8.83 4.85
C LEU A 118 3.41 -7.68 5.11
N ALA A 119 4.43 -7.52 4.25
CA ALA A 119 5.40 -6.42 4.36
C ALA A 119 4.73 -5.06 4.21
N VAL A 120 3.84 -4.90 3.22
CA VAL A 120 3.03 -3.70 3.03
C VAL A 120 2.16 -3.45 4.26
N TYR A 121 1.48 -4.47 4.76
CA TYR A 121 0.64 -4.36 5.95
C TYR A 121 1.42 -3.88 7.18
N LEU A 122 2.57 -4.52 7.47
CA LEU A 122 3.41 -4.15 8.60
C LEU A 122 3.94 -2.72 8.48
N LEU A 123 4.30 -2.32 7.26
CA LEU A 123 4.71 -0.95 6.99
C LEU A 123 3.58 0.03 7.25
N MET A 124 2.38 -0.20 6.68
CA MET A 124 1.20 0.65 6.87
C MET A 124 0.82 0.77 8.34
N ARG A 125 0.87 -0.33 9.09
CA ARG A 125 0.60 -0.34 10.53
C ARG A 125 1.60 0.52 11.32
N ASN A 126 2.83 0.61 10.85
CA ASN A 126 3.90 1.34 11.52
C ASN A 126 3.94 2.84 11.18
N ILE A 127 3.43 3.22 10.01
CA ILE A 127 3.34 4.60 9.56
C ILE A 127 2.13 5.29 10.20
N ARG A 128 2.35 6.42 10.87
CA ARG A 128 1.27 7.21 11.49
C ARG A 128 0.52 8.12 10.52
N CYS A 129 0.85 8.07 9.24
CA CYS A 129 0.23 8.90 8.20
C CYS A 129 -0.89 8.15 7.47
N ALA A 130 -1.79 7.51 8.22
CA ALA A 130 -2.92 6.78 7.66
C ALA A 130 -3.81 7.64 6.73
N ASP A 131 -3.81 8.96 6.93
CA ASP A 131 -4.63 9.89 6.13
C ASP A 131 -4.12 10.08 4.70
N ILE A 132 -2.82 9.88 4.46
CA ILE A 132 -2.23 10.05 3.11
C ILE A 132 -2.58 8.89 2.19
N ILE A 133 -2.81 7.70 2.72
CA ILE A 133 -3.02 6.48 1.92
C ILE A 133 -4.34 6.53 1.12
N PRO A 134 -5.49 6.90 1.71
CA PRO A 134 -6.73 7.06 0.97
C PRO A 134 -6.61 8.08 -0.18
N GLU A 135 -6.00 9.23 0.07
CA GLU A 135 -5.77 10.25 -0.95
C GLU A 135 -4.89 9.73 -2.10
N THR A 136 -3.86 8.96 -1.77
CA THR A 136 -2.97 8.33 -2.74
C THR A 136 -3.71 7.31 -3.60
N LEU A 137 -4.58 6.49 -3.02
CA LEU A 137 -5.39 5.52 -3.75
C LEU A 137 -6.40 6.20 -4.66
N ILE A 138 -7.03 7.29 -4.22
CA ILE A 138 -7.93 8.10 -5.05
C ILE A 138 -7.17 8.70 -6.24
N LEU A 139 -5.99 9.26 -6.00
CA LEU A 139 -5.15 9.80 -7.06
C LEU A 139 -4.75 8.73 -8.08
N SER A 140 -4.29 7.56 -7.60
CA SER A 140 -3.93 6.44 -8.47
C SER A 140 -5.14 5.93 -9.27
N GLY A 141 -6.32 5.83 -8.66
CA GLY A 141 -7.57 5.47 -9.32
C GLY A 141 -7.98 6.47 -10.40
N THR A 142 -7.80 7.76 -10.13
CA THR A 142 -8.06 8.83 -11.11
C THR A 142 -7.12 8.72 -12.31
N MET A 143 -5.83 8.48 -12.09
CA MET A 143 -4.86 8.25 -13.17
C MET A 143 -5.22 7.02 -14.01
N GLN A 144 -5.62 5.90 -13.38
CA GLN A 144 -6.06 4.71 -14.10
C GLN A 144 -7.33 4.98 -14.93
N SER A 145 -8.28 5.74 -14.38
CA SER A 145 -9.49 6.13 -15.10
C SER A 145 -9.18 6.99 -16.32
N ALA A 146 -8.20 7.90 -16.22
CA ALA A 146 -7.74 8.70 -17.38
C ALA A 146 -7.12 7.80 -18.46
N ILE A 147 -6.27 6.82 -18.08
CA ILE A 147 -5.69 5.85 -19.03
C ILE A 147 -6.81 5.07 -19.74
N VAL A 148 -7.81 4.59 -18.99
CA VAL A 148 -8.99 3.90 -19.53
C VAL A 148 -9.73 4.76 -20.56
N LEU A 149 -9.94 6.05 -20.26
CA LEU A 149 -10.58 6.98 -21.20
C LEU A 149 -9.75 7.15 -22.49
N PHE A 150 -8.42 7.26 -22.37
CA PHE A 150 -7.54 7.34 -23.53
C PHE A 150 -7.52 6.05 -24.36
N GLN A 151 -7.61 4.88 -23.71
CA GLN A 151 -7.77 3.62 -24.42
C GLN A 151 -9.11 3.56 -25.14
N LYS A 152 -10.21 3.94 -24.48
CA LYS A 152 -11.56 3.93 -25.07
C LYS A 152 -11.68 4.89 -26.27
N THR A 153 -10.99 6.02 -26.25
CA THR A 153 -11.00 7.00 -27.35
C THR A 153 -10.00 6.68 -28.47
N GLY A 154 -9.21 5.61 -28.30
CA GLY A 154 -8.21 5.19 -29.29
C GLY A 154 -6.89 5.99 -29.27
N TYR A 155 -6.74 6.96 -28.34
CA TYR A 155 -5.49 7.70 -28.17
C TYR A 155 -4.35 6.83 -27.58
N MET A 156 -4.71 5.82 -26.81
CA MET A 156 -3.76 4.85 -26.28
C MET A 156 -4.21 3.44 -26.64
N LYS A 157 -3.27 2.61 -27.06
CA LYS A 157 -3.54 1.18 -27.27
C LYS A 157 -3.50 0.44 -25.94
N SER A 158 -4.37 -0.56 -25.80
CA SER A 158 -4.27 -1.53 -24.71
C SER A 158 -3.00 -2.38 -24.86
N ASN A 159 -2.41 -2.78 -23.75
CA ASN A 159 -1.28 -3.72 -23.72
C ASN A 159 -1.72 -5.17 -23.82
N ASN A 160 -2.99 -5.42 -24.08
CA ASN A 160 -3.56 -6.75 -24.23
C ASN A 160 -4.22 -6.88 -25.59
N GLU A 161 -3.93 -7.97 -26.29
CA GLU A 161 -4.49 -8.22 -27.63
C GLU A 161 -5.99 -8.58 -27.59
N TRP A 162 -6.48 -9.07 -26.46
CA TRP A 162 -7.85 -9.56 -26.30
C TRP A 162 -8.82 -8.50 -25.73
N PHE A 163 -8.27 -7.49 -25.05
CA PHE A 163 -9.09 -6.50 -24.35
C PHE A 163 -8.68 -5.08 -24.75
N GLU A 164 -9.63 -4.31 -25.22
CA GLU A 164 -9.40 -2.91 -25.63
C GLU A 164 -9.17 -1.98 -24.44
N ILE A 165 -9.73 -2.31 -23.27
CA ILE A 165 -9.69 -1.49 -22.06
C ILE A 165 -9.11 -2.29 -20.91
N THR A 166 -7.90 -1.97 -20.51
CA THR A 166 -7.16 -2.67 -19.45
C THR A 166 -6.51 -1.75 -18.44
N GLY A 167 -6.57 -0.43 -18.67
CA GLY A 167 -5.73 0.51 -17.94
C GLY A 167 -4.25 0.14 -18.09
N SER A 168 -3.47 0.30 -17.03
CA SER A 168 -2.08 -0.17 -16.99
C SER A 168 -1.93 -1.62 -16.49
N PHE A 169 -3.01 -2.28 -16.07
CA PHE A 169 -2.97 -3.64 -15.50
C PHE A 169 -2.87 -4.76 -16.57
N GLY A 170 -3.07 -4.45 -17.84
CA GLY A 170 -3.09 -5.44 -18.92
C GLY A 170 -4.28 -6.41 -18.88
N ASN A 171 -5.18 -6.29 -17.90
CA ASN A 171 -6.37 -7.12 -17.73
C ASN A 171 -7.51 -6.30 -17.07
N PRO A 172 -8.76 -6.35 -17.60
CA PRO A 172 -9.88 -5.61 -17.06
C PRO A 172 -10.32 -6.08 -15.65
N GLY A 173 -10.09 -7.34 -15.29
CA GLY A 173 -10.48 -7.87 -13.98
C GLY A 173 -9.76 -7.16 -12.82
N PRO A 174 -8.42 -7.19 -12.74
CA PRO A 174 -7.66 -6.44 -11.74
C PRO A 174 -7.93 -4.94 -11.77
N LEU A 175 -8.07 -4.34 -12.96
CA LEU A 175 -8.44 -2.94 -13.10
C LEU A 175 -9.78 -2.63 -12.44
N GLY A 176 -10.82 -3.42 -12.73
CA GLY A 176 -12.15 -3.27 -12.14
C GLY A 176 -12.14 -3.40 -10.63
N GLY A 177 -11.43 -4.40 -10.09
CA GLY A 177 -11.25 -4.59 -8.65
C GLY A 177 -10.56 -3.39 -7.98
N PHE A 178 -9.49 -2.88 -8.58
CA PHE A 178 -8.77 -1.71 -8.09
C PHE A 178 -9.64 -0.45 -8.08
N LEU A 179 -10.34 -0.17 -9.19
CA LEU A 179 -11.22 0.99 -9.29
C LEU A 179 -12.40 0.92 -8.31
N ALA A 180 -12.95 -0.28 -8.07
CA ALA A 180 -14.01 -0.48 -7.08
C ALA A 180 -13.56 -0.07 -5.67
N ILE A 181 -12.34 -0.46 -5.27
CA ILE A 181 -11.75 -0.04 -3.98
C ILE A 181 -11.59 1.49 -3.93
N CYS A 182 -11.07 2.10 -4.99
CA CYS A 182 -10.88 3.56 -5.07
C CYS A 182 -12.23 4.30 -4.96
N ILE A 183 -13.29 3.80 -5.58
CA ILE A 183 -14.64 4.38 -5.50
C ILE A 183 -15.16 4.32 -4.07
N VAL A 184 -15.04 3.18 -3.39
CA VAL A 184 -15.48 3.06 -1.99
C VAL A 184 -14.74 4.04 -1.09
N ILE A 185 -13.42 4.16 -1.23
CA ILE A 185 -12.61 5.11 -0.46
C ILE A 185 -13.06 6.55 -0.74
N CYS A 186 -13.28 6.90 -2.01
CA CYS A 186 -13.76 8.23 -2.41
C CYS A 186 -15.12 8.56 -1.77
N LEU A 187 -16.05 7.62 -1.78
CA LEU A 187 -17.36 7.79 -1.14
C LEU A 187 -17.24 7.97 0.38
N CYS A 188 -16.38 7.21 1.04
CA CYS A 188 -16.09 7.38 2.47
C CYS A 188 -15.56 8.79 2.76
N ARG A 189 -14.61 9.28 1.96
CA ARG A 189 -14.05 10.64 2.13
C ARG A 189 -15.09 11.74 1.92
N ILE A 190 -15.93 11.61 0.90
CA ILE A 190 -17.04 12.55 0.67
C ILE A 190 -18.00 12.57 1.86
N TYR A 191 -18.31 11.40 2.42
CA TYR A 191 -19.17 11.30 3.59
C TYR A 191 -18.56 11.93 4.85
N GLU A 192 -17.28 11.72 5.09
CA GLU A 192 -16.55 12.33 6.21
C GLU A 192 -16.51 13.85 6.09
N THR A 193 -16.22 14.38 4.90
CA THR A 193 -16.15 15.84 4.66
C THR A 193 -17.51 16.53 4.84
N ARG A 194 -18.61 15.84 4.55
CA ARG A 194 -19.96 16.40 4.75
C ARG A 194 -20.40 16.47 6.22
N LYS A 195 -19.72 15.77 7.10
CA LYS A 195 -20.05 15.77 8.55
C LYS A 195 -19.27 16.82 9.36
N GLN A 196 -18.27 17.43 8.76
CA GLN A 196 -17.51 18.55 9.35
C GLN A 196 -18.17 19.88 9.00
#